data_ac4c17547f04b397936333bd87f41855
#
_entry.id   ac4c17547f04b397936333bd87f41855
#
_cell.length_a   1.000
_cell.length_b   1.000
_cell.length_c   1.000
_cell.angle_alpha   90.00
_cell.angle_beta   90.00
_cell.angle_gamma   90.00
#
_symmetry.space_group_name_H-M   'P 1'
#
loop_
_entity.id
_entity.type
_entity.pdbx_description
1 polymer ?
#
loop_
_entity_poly.entity_id
_entity_poly.type
_entity_poly.pdbx_seq_one_letter_code
_entity_poly.pdbx_strand_id
1 'polypeptide(L)'
;MDCQDYITESVERKKGQHLQREERGAIQHLKNAGYTNRAIARAIGCSPTTVGNELKRGTPPRKSSKGRKPGYSARRGEAVYKANRKRSRKPHRICHCTRFIRWIMEQVKEHKWSLDACVGYARLHKLFSAEEMVCTHTLYNEVWAGSLDLSVTELPEAMKRKQHKDSKPREHKKNFGTDISQRPEIAALRIEEGHWEGDTVVGKRGSKEAVVLSLLEKKTENYIAIRIPGKDADSVLNAMQSLREGFGEKFSQVFKTITVDNGSEFSAFSQVENWGCAVYFAHPYTSWERPQNERHNGLFRAFVPKGVSIEAFSAEYILAAADELNGRPRKKLGYRTPEELFDEFLDSVYAAEGCGSLAQGGNQRRSPL
;
A
#
# COMPACT_ATOMS: atom_id res chain seq x y z
N MET A 1 47.80 -36.35 -33.42
CA MET A 1 46.59 -35.50 -33.26
C MET A 1 46.94 -34.49 -32.21
N ASP A 2 47.20 -33.28 -32.65
CA ASP A 2 47.64 -32.20 -31.79
C ASP A 2 46.48 -31.71 -30.90
N CYS A 3 46.75 -31.58 -29.60
CA CYS A 3 45.81 -31.08 -28.62
C CYS A 3 45.45 -29.59 -28.77
N GLN A 4 45.81 -28.95 -29.90
CA GLN A 4 45.55 -27.55 -30.18
C GLN A 4 44.14 -27.24 -30.72
N ASP A 5 43.42 -28.25 -31.22
CA ASP A 5 42.14 -28.06 -31.91
C ASP A 5 40.93 -27.91 -30.94
N TYR A 6 41.13 -27.96 -29.60
CA TYR A 6 40.07 -27.75 -28.62
C TYR A 6 40.10 -26.38 -27.93
N ILE A 7 40.97 -25.46 -28.39
CA ILE A 7 41.01 -24.08 -27.83
C ILE A 7 40.38 -23.15 -28.86
N THR A 8 39.11 -23.29 -29.05
CA THR A 8 38.30 -22.26 -29.75
C THR A 8 37.95 -21.19 -28.73
N GLU A 9 38.45 -19.99 -29.00
CA GLU A 9 38.14 -18.69 -28.37
C GLU A 9 38.36 -18.60 -26.86
N SER A 10 39.41 -17.90 -26.45
CA SER A 10 39.64 -17.48 -25.08
C SER A 10 38.51 -16.50 -24.67
N VAL A 11 37.43 -17.04 -24.17
CA VAL A 11 36.40 -16.22 -23.53
C VAL A 11 37.05 -15.52 -22.33
N GLU A 12 37.24 -14.21 -22.45
CA GLU A 12 37.79 -13.39 -21.34
C GLU A 12 36.95 -13.60 -20.09
N ARG A 13 37.56 -14.20 -19.08
CA ARG A 13 36.91 -14.54 -17.84
C ARG A 13 36.74 -13.29 -16.97
N LYS A 14 35.48 -12.95 -16.60
CA LYS A 14 35.19 -11.84 -15.68
C LYS A 14 35.70 -12.16 -14.27
N LYS A 15 36.22 -11.14 -13.57
CA LYS A 15 36.64 -11.26 -12.16
C LYS A 15 35.48 -11.79 -11.31
N GLY A 16 35.73 -12.86 -10.53
CA GLY A 16 34.70 -13.48 -9.67
C GLY A 16 33.82 -14.53 -10.34
N GLN A 17 34.02 -14.82 -11.63
CA GLN A 17 33.27 -15.85 -12.34
C GLN A 17 33.65 -17.26 -11.80
N HIS A 18 32.62 -18.04 -11.42
CA HIS A 18 32.78 -19.40 -10.95
C HIS A 18 32.95 -20.42 -12.11
N LEU A 19 33.62 -21.55 -11.83
CA LEU A 19 33.75 -22.63 -12.80
C LEU A 19 32.37 -23.16 -13.21
N GLN A 20 32.18 -23.35 -14.50
CA GLN A 20 30.99 -23.98 -15.08
C GLN A 20 31.15 -25.50 -15.12
N ARG A 21 30.10 -26.23 -15.46
CA ARG A 21 30.08 -27.68 -15.52
C ARG A 21 31.04 -28.21 -16.56
N GLU A 22 31.08 -27.59 -17.74
CA GLU A 22 31.92 -27.89 -18.87
C GLU A 22 33.41 -27.74 -18.50
N GLU A 23 33.76 -26.66 -17.84
CA GLU A 23 35.10 -26.35 -17.37
C GLU A 23 35.60 -27.38 -16.32
N ARG A 24 34.70 -27.86 -15.47
CA ARG A 24 35.02 -28.96 -14.54
C ARG A 24 35.27 -30.26 -15.27
N GLY A 25 34.54 -30.53 -16.35
CA GLY A 25 34.78 -31.64 -17.26
C GLY A 25 36.15 -31.55 -17.90
N ALA A 26 36.52 -30.36 -18.43
CA ALA A 26 37.84 -30.11 -18.99
C ALA A 26 38.98 -30.31 -17.96
N ILE A 27 38.80 -29.82 -16.71
CA ILE A 27 39.73 -30.05 -15.59
C ILE A 27 39.94 -31.57 -15.36
N GLN A 28 38.85 -32.33 -15.36
CA GLN A 28 38.93 -33.80 -15.17
C GLN A 28 39.71 -34.46 -16.28
N HIS A 29 39.42 -34.13 -17.53
CA HIS A 29 40.11 -34.71 -18.70
C HIS A 29 41.61 -34.39 -18.68
N LEU A 30 41.96 -33.11 -18.56
CA LEU A 30 43.37 -32.66 -18.56
C LEU A 30 44.14 -33.22 -17.34
N LYS A 31 43.48 -33.33 -16.17
CA LYS A 31 44.11 -33.91 -14.99
C LYS A 31 44.41 -35.42 -15.15
N ASN A 32 43.47 -36.16 -15.78
CA ASN A 32 43.67 -37.58 -16.10
C ASN A 32 44.78 -37.79 -17.16
N ALA A 33 44.92 -36.82 -18.08
CA ALA A 33 46.01 -36.79 -19.07
C ALA A 33 47.39 -36.37 -18.47
N GLY A 34 47.45 -36.12 -17.14
CA GLY A 34 48.71 -35.83 -16.43
C GLY A 34 49.15 -34.37 -16.44
N TYR A 35 48.35 -33.44 -16.95
CA TYR A 35 48.72 -32.02 -16.99
C TYR A 35 48.86 -31.41 -15.57
N THR A 36 49.78 -30.44 -15.47
CA THR A 36 49.99 -29.69 -14.22
C THR A 36 48.85 -28.68 -13.99
N ASN A 37 48.61 -28.31 -12.72
CA ASN A 37 47.57 -27.33 -12.39
C ASN A 37 47.79 -25.99 -13.11
N ARG A 38 49.08 -25.60 -13.38
CA ARG A 38 49.39 -24.37 -14.14
C ARG A 38 48.99 -24.49 -15.60
N ALA A 39 49.22 -25.64 -16.23
CA ALA A 39 48.84 -25.89 -17.62
C ALA A 39 47.30 -25.92 -17.76
N ILE A 40 46.60 -26.61 -16.87
CA ILE A 40 45.14 -26.66 -16.81
C ILE A 40 44.57 -25.25 -16.60
N ALA A 41 45.14 -24.46 -15.71
CA ALA A 41 44.69 -23.08 -15.45
C ALA A 41 44.82 -22.19 -16.68
N ARG A 42 45.90 -22.31 -17.47
CA ARG A 42 46.09 -21.62 -18.75
C ARG A 42 45.04 -22.02 -19.76
N ALA A 43 44.77 -23.32 -19.91
CA ALA A 43 43.80 -23.86 -20.87
C ALA A 43 42.35 -23.39 -20.59
N ILE A 44 42.00 -23.16 -19.31
CA ILE A 44 40.65 -22.76 -18.89
C ILE A 44 40.53 -21.25 -18.68
N GLY A 45 41.61 -20.50 -18.73
CA GLY A 45 41.62 -19.05 -18.48
C GLY A 45 41.33 -18.68 -17.00
N CYS A 46 41.82 -19.48 -16.05
CA CYS A 46 41.64 -19.23 -14.62
C CYS A 46 42.96 -19.25 -13.83
N SER A 47 42.93 -18.97 -12.53
CA SER A 47 44.13 -19.04 -11.70
C SER A 47 44.48 -20.50 -11.35
N PRO A 48 45.78 -20.83 -11.21
CA PRO A 48 46.20 -22.17 -10.73
C PRO A 48 45.62 -22.53 -9.35
N THR A 49 45.38 -21.51 -8.52
CA THR A 49 44.70 -21.66 -7.21
C THR A 49 43.25 -22.13 -7.35
N THR A 50 42.53 -21.58 -8.38
CA THR A 50 41.16 -22.00 -8.68
C THR A 50 41.11 -23.50 -9.05
N VAL A 51 42.04 -23.95 -9.91
CA VAL A 51 42.17 -25.39 -10.26
C VAL A 51 42.49 -26.21 -9.02
N GLY A 52 43.43 -25.76 -8.21
CA GLY A 52 43.83 -26.45 -6.96
C GLY A 52 42.65 -26.60 -5.98
N ASN A 53 41.90 -25.56 -5.80
CA ASN A 53 40.69 -25.57 -4.94
C ASN A 53 39.60 -26.47 -5.52
N GLU A 54 39.39 -26.48 -6.83
CA GLU A 54 38.43 -27.36 -7.48
C GLU A 54 38.85 -28.85 -7.37
N LEU A 55 40.11 -29.14 -7.56
CA LEU A 55 40.65 -30.51 -7.37
C LEU A 55 40.47 -30.99 -5.92
N LYS A 56 40.73 -30.14 -4.92
CA LYS A 56 40.45 -30.47 -3.51
C LYS A 56 38.98 -30.76 -3.27
N ARG A 57 38.10 -29.97 -3.90
CA ARG A 57 36.65 -30.09 -3.77
C ARG A 57 36.09 -31.37 -4.38
N GLY A 58 36.57 -31.72 -5.57
CA GLY A 58 36.10 -32.89 -6.33
C GLY A 58 36.81 -34.20 -6.04
N THR A 59 37.89 -34.21 -5.24
CA THR A 59 38.59 -35.45 -4.84
C THR A 59 38.04 -35.91 -3.49
N PRO A 60 37.53 -37.14 -3.38
CA PRO A 60 37.05 -37.67 -2.10
C PRO A 60 38.20 -37.82 -1.09
N PRO A 61 37.90 -37.73 0.23
CA PRO A 61 38.89 -38.03 1.24
C PRO A 61 39.34 -39.50 1.15
N ARG A 62 40.59 -39.78 1.44
CA ARG A 62 41.13 -41.13 1.45
C ARG A 62 40.53 -41.90 2.63
N LYS A 63 39.90 -43.05 2.35
CA LYS A 63 39.24 -43.86 3.38
C LYS A 63 40.23 -44.72 4.20
N SER A 64 41.40 -45.01 3.66
CA SER A 64 42.43 -45.84 4.30
C SER A 64 43.84 -45.44 3.86
N SER A 65 44.85 -45.68 4.68
CA SER A 65 46.26 -45.48 4.33
C SER A 65 46.74 -46.45 3.25
N LYS A 66 46.08 -47.58 3.15
CA LYS A 66 46.35 -48.62 2.11
C LYS A 66 45.35 -48.44 0.98
N GLY A 67 45.79 -48.41 -0.28
CA GLY A 67 44.97 -48.34 -1.47
C GLY A 67 45.26 -47.17 -2.38
N ARG A 68 44.69 -47.21 -3.60
CA ARG A 68 44.89 -46.20 -4.64
C ARG A 68 44.30 -44.84 -4.18
N LYS A 69 45.05 -43.76 -4.40
CA LYS A 69 44.52 -42.40 -4.15
C LYS A 69 43.29 -42.15 -5.03
N PRO A 70 42.20 -41.65 -4.47
CA PRO A 70 41.01 -41.33 -5.26
C PRO A 70 41.30 -40.17 -6.24
N GLY A 71 40.80 -40.31 -7.48
CA GLY A 71 40.93 -39.31 -8.52
C GLY A 71 39.90 -38.17 -8.35
N TYR A 72 40.17 -37.11 -9.05
CA TYR A 72 39.20 -36.00 -9.15
C TYR A 72 37.97 -36.41 -9.98
N SER A 73 36.80 -35.97 -9.55
CA SER A 73 35.53 -36.10 -10.29
C SER A 73 34.86 -34.77 -10.44
N ALA A 74 34.59 -34.34 -11.69
CA ALA A 74 33.89 -33.12 -12.01
C ALA A 74 32.47 -33.09 -11.40
N ARG A 75 31.75 -34.23 -11.45
CA ARG A 75 30.41 -34.38 -10.85
C ARG A 75 30.44 -34.17 -9.34
N ARG A 76 31.44 -34.71 -8.64
CA ARG A 76 31.61 -34.47 -7.20
C ARG A 76 31.98 -33.00 -6.93
N GLY A 77 32.90 -32.42 -7.71
CA GLY A 77 33.30 -31.02 -7.60
C GLY A 77 32.11 -30.08 -7.71
N GLU A 78 31.23 -30.30 -8.70
CA GLU A 78 30.00 -29.56 -8.87
C GLU A 78 29.02 -29.75 -7.70
N ALA A 79 28.82 -31.00 -7.25
CA ALA A 79 27.91 -31.26 -6.13
C ALA A 79 28.38 -30.59 -4.84
N VAL A 80 29.66 -30.68 -4.51
CA VAL A 80 30.24 -30.01 -3.33
C VAL A 80 30.19 -28.48 -3.48
N TYR A 81 30.47 -27.95 -4.68
CA TYR A 81 30.30 -26.51 -4.97
C TYR A 81 28.88 -26.06 -4.71
N LYS A 82 27.87 -26.74 -5.27
CA LYS A 82 26.45 -26.41 -5.07
C LYS A 82 26.07 -26.47 -3.59
N ALA A 83 26.52 -27.50 -2.86
CA ALA A 83 26.27 -27.61 -1.42
C ALA A 83 26.88 -26.44 -0.62
N ASN A 84 28.15 -26.10 -0.93
CA ASN A 84 28.82 -24.96 -0.28
C ASN A 84 28.13 -23.60 -0.60
N ARG A 85 27.71 -23.42 -1.83
CA ARG A 85 26.96 -22.22 -2.24
C ARG A 85 25.62 -22.11 -1.51
N LYS A 86 24.94 -23.25 -1.33
CA LYS A 86 23.68 -23.30 -0.55
C LYS A 86 23.92 -22.92 0.92
N ARG A 87 25.01 -23.39 1.52
CA ARG A 87 25.42 -23.08 2.91
C ARG A 87 25.89 -21.63 3.08
N SER A 88 26.49 -21.01 2.06
CA SER A 88 27.01 -19.64 2.13
C SER A 88 25.93 -18.57 1.89
N ARG A 89 24.71 -18.95 1.51
CA ARG A 89 23.59 -18.02 1.45
C ARG A 89 23.13 -17.70 2.87
N LYS A 90 23.01 -16.40 3.18
CA LYS A 90 22.33 -16.00 4.42
C LYS A 90 20.93 -16.61 4.45
N PRO A 91 20.45 -17.09 5.59
CA PRO A 91 19.06 -17.50 5.73
C PRO A 91 18.13 -16.40 5.24
N HIS A 92 17.01 -16.76 4.62
CA HIS A 92 16.00 -15.78 4.21
C HIS A 92 15.53 -15.03 5.46
N ARG A 93 15.72 -13.73 5.51
CA ARG A 93 15.40 -12.90 6.68
C ARG A 93 13.95 -13.06 7.11
N ILE A 94 13.06 -13.32 6.15
CA ILE A 94 11.65 -13.51 6.41
C ILE A 94 11.32 -14.66 7.37
N CYS A 95 12.18 -15.72 7.40
CA CYS A 95 12.01 -16.84 8.31
C CYS A 95 12.15 -16.44 9.79
N HIS A 96 12.79 -15.33 10.08
CA HIS A 96 12.96 -14.79 11.44
C HIS A 96 11.91 -13.73 11.80
N CYS A 97 11.04 -13.36 10.86
CA CYS A 97 10.04 -12.30 11.02
C CYS A 97 8.61 -12.84 11.13
N THR A 98 8.42 -14.06 11.68
CA THR A 98 7.13 -14.77 11.66
C THR A 98 5.99 -13.96 12.31
N ARG A 99 6.27 -13.28 13.43
CA ARG A 99 5.28 -12.45 14.13
C ARG A 99 4.83 -11.27 13.27
N PHE A 100 5.80 -10.57 12.66
CA PHE A 100 5.54 -9.45 11.76
C PHE A 100 4.76 -9.89 10.51
N ILE A 101 5.14 -11.03 9.89
CA ILE A 101 4.45 -11.55 8.70
C ILE A 101 3.01 -11.93 9.03
N ARG A 102 2.74 -12.57 10.17
CA ARG A 102 1.39 -12.93 10.59
C ARG A 102 0.52 -11.67 10.74
N TRP A 103 1.04 -10.66 11.42
CA TRP A 103 0.36 -9.38 11.58
C TRP A 103 0.07 -8.71 10.22
N ILE A 104 1.06 -8.68 9.29
CA ILE A 104 0.82 -8.14 7.94
C ILE A 104 -0.29 -8.88 7.21
N MET A 105 -0.31 -10.22 7.30
CA MET A 105 -1.33 -11.03 6.63
C MET A 105 -2.73 -10.72 7.16
N GLU A 106 -2.87 -10.52 8.46
CA GLU A 106 -4.09 -10.06 9.11
C GLU A 106 -4.52 -8.68 8.57
N GLN A 107 -3.63 -7.68 8.61
CA GLN A 107 -3.93 -6.33 8.12
C GLN A 107 -4.33 -6.31 6.64
N VAL A 108 -3.67 -7.10 5.80
CA VAL A 108 -4.00 -7.15 4.36
C VAL A 108 -5.31 -7.89 4.11
N LYS A 109 -5.54 -9.04 4.77
CA LYS A 109 -6.74 -9.88 4.52
C LYS A 109 -8.00 -9.26 5.11
N GLU A 110 -7.95 -8.78 6.34
CA GLU A 110 -9.10 -8.26 7.07
C GLU A 110 -9.34 -6.79 6.77
N HIS A 111 -8.30 -5.94 6.94
CA HIS A 111 -8.42 -4.49 6.83
C HIS A 111 -8.04 -3.90 5.47
N LYS A 112 -7.65 -4.76 4.50
CA LYS A 112 -7.28 -4.34 3.14
C LYS A 112 -6.16 -3.29 3.09
N TRP A 113 -5.24 -3.33 4.05
CA TRP A 113 -4.07 -2.47 4.03
C TRP A 113 -3.11 -2.87 2.91
N SER A 114 -2.36 -1.90 2.38
CA SER A 114 -1.27 -2.21 1.46
C SER A 114 -0.02 -2.67 2.24
N LEU A 115 0.83 -3.47 1.63
CA LEU A 115 2.10 -3.88 2.25
C LEU A 115 2.98 -2.70 2.65
N ASP A 116 2.93 -1.60 1.89
CA ASP A 116 3.66 -0.36 2.21
C ASP A 116 3.09 0.33 3.45
N ALA A 117 1.77 0.38 3.56
CA ALA A 117 1.08 0.92 4.75
C ALA A 117 1.43 0.11 6.01
N CYS A 118 1.38 -1.23 5.92
CA CYS A 118 1.75 -2.10 7.04
C CYS A 118 3.18 -1.84 7.54
N VAL A 119 4.17 -1.79 6.62
CA VAL A 119 5.56 -1.54 6.99
C VAL A 119 5.75 -0.15 7.59
N GLY A 120 5.12 0.86 6.99
CA GLY A 120 5.22 2.25 7.43
C GLY A 120 4.61 2.46 8.80
N TYR A 121 3.40 1.97 9.01
CA TYR A 121 2.67 2.04 10.29
C TYR A 121 3.42 1.32 11.42
N ALA A 122 3.86 0.08 11.15
CA ALA A 122 4.61 -0.68 12.14
C ALA A 122 5.91 0.01 12.57
N ARG A 123 6.56 0.74 11.67
CA ARG A 123 7.75 1.55 12.00
C ARG A 123 7.40 2.78 12.81
N LEU A 124 6.36 3.50 12.41
CA LEU A 124 5.91 4.71 13.07
C LEU A 124 5.57 4.43 14.54
N HIS A 125 4.77 3.39 14.77
CA HIS A 125 4.30 3.01 16.10
C HIS A 125 5.24 2.04 16.83
N LYS A 126 6.42 1.71 16.27
CA LYS A 126 7.43 0.82 16.86
C LYS A 126 6.86 -0.55 17.31
N LEU A 127 5.94 -1.12 16.53
CA LEU A 127 5.25 -2.38 16.88
C LEU A 127 6.18 -3.59 16.90
N PHE A 128 7.27 -3.52 16.14
CA PHE A 128 8.27 -4.57 15.99
C PHE A 128 9.67 -3.96 15.98
N SER A 129 10.66 -4.72 16.43
CA SER A 129 12.06 -4.32 16.30
C SER A 129 12.51 -4.32 14.83
N ALA A 130 13.58 -3.57 14.52
CA ALA A 130 14.12 -3.52 13.16
C ALA A 130 14.63 -4.90 12.65
N GLU A 131 14.96 -5.81 13.56
CA GLU A 131 15.41 -7.17 13.24
C GLU A 131 14.23 -8.08 12.89
N GLU A 132 13.08 -7.87 13.49
CA GLU A 132 11.83 -8.61 13.24
C GLU A 132 11.08 -8.14 11.99
N MET A 133 11.53 -7.08 11.34
CA MET A 133 10.86 -6.50 10.18
C MET A 133 11.64 -6.73 8.88
N VAL A 134 10.92 -6.85 7.79
CA VAL A 134 11.46 -6.76 6.43
C VAL A 134 10.91 -5.52 5.71
N CYS A 135 11.58 -5.09 4.66
CA CYS A 135 11.11 -3.93 3.88
C CYS A 135 9.97 -4.32 2.92
N THR A 136 9.20 -3.32 2.50
CA THR A 136 8.08 -3.47 1.54
C THR A 136 8.48 -4.24 0.28
N HIS A 137 9.65 -3.96 -0.30
CA HIS A 137 10.13 -4.65 -1.50
C HIS A 137 10.34 -6.15 -1.27
N THR A 138 10.86 -6.55 -0.10
CA THR A 138 11.00 -7.97 0.26
C THR A 138 9.63 -8.64 0.34
N LEU A 139 8.64 -8.00 0.95
CA LEU A 139 7.29 -8.54 1.05
C LEU A 139 6.66 -8.77 -0.33
N TYR A 140 6.74 -7.78 -1.23
CA TYR A 140 6.26 -7.96 -2.60
C TYR A 140 6.95 -9.12 -3.31
N ASN A 141 8.27 -9.25 -3.19
CA ASN A 141 9.00 -10.37 -3.80
C ASN A 141 8.54 -11.73 -3.27
N GLU A 142 8.25 -11.84 -1.97
CA GLU A 142 7.78 -13.08 -1.36
C GLU A 142 6.33 -13.41 -1.74
N VAL A 143 5.47 -12.41 -1.89
CA VAL A 143 4.12 -12.60 -2.45
C VAL A 143 4.19 -13.09 -3.90
N TRP A 144 5.05 -12.47 -4.73
CA TRP A 144 5.25 -12.90 -6.13
C TRP A 144 5.86 -14.29 -6.24
N ALA A 145 6.71 -14.67 -5.28
CA ALA A 145 7.31 -15.99 -5.21
C ALA A 145 6.36 -17.08 -4.68
N GLY A 146 5.16 -16.68 -4.17
CA GLY A 146 4.23 -17.60 -3.54
C GLY A 146 4.71 -18.17 -2.21
N SER A 147 5.65 -17.49 -1.55
CA SER A 147 6.22 -17.91 -0.26
C SER A 147 5.37 -17.53 0.94
N LEU A 148 4.42 -16.62 0.75
CA LEU A 148 3.45 -16.16 1.74
C LEU A 148 2.06 -16.67 1.39
N ASP A 149 1.24 -16.93 2.39
CA ASP A 149 -0.18 -17.25 2.22
C ASP A 149 -0.97 -15.97 1.92
N LEU A 150 -0.56 -15.29 0.84
CA LEU A 150 -1.15 -14.06 0.32
C LEU A 150 -1.00 -14.04 -1.19
N SER A 151 -2.12 -13.96 -1.89
CA SER A 151 -2.10 -13.86 -3.36
C SER A 151 -2.00 -12.41 -3.82
N VAL A 152 -1.49 -12.21 -5.04
CA VAL A 152 -1.42 -10.87 -5.66
C VAL A 152 -2.82 -10.24 -5.80
N THR A 153 -3.87 -11.05 -5.96
CA THR A 153 -5.26 -10.60 -6.10
C THR A 153 -5.86 -10.07 -4.80
N GLU A 154 -5.31 -10.43 -3.65
CA GLU A 154 -5.73 -9.92 -2.34
C GLU A 154 -5.13 -8.54 -2.03
N LEU A 155 -4.10 -8.14 -2.78
CA LEU A 155 -3.50 -6.82 -2.60
C LEU A 155 -4.44 -5.71 -3.09
N PRO A 156 -4.60 -4.61 -2.33
CA PRO A 156 -5.40 -3.46 -2.74
C PRO A 156 -4.94 -2.92 -4.10
N GLU A 157 -5.90 -2.66 -5.00
CA GLU A 157 -5.68 -2.04 -6.32
C GLU A 157 -4.84 -2.85 -7.33
N ALA A 158 -4.39 -4.07 -7.02
CA ALA A 158 -3.56 -4.88 -7.91
C ALA A 158 -4.19 -5.15 -9.29
N MET A 159 -5.53 -5.17 -9.39
CA MET A 159 -6.30 -5.50 -10.59
C MET A 159 -7.01 -4.29 -11.23
N LYS A 160 -6.81 -3.08 -10.75
CA LYS A 160 -7.46 -1.89 -11.31
C LYS A 160 -6.83 -1.49 -12.64
N ARG A 161 -7.53 -1.72 -13.76
CA ARG A 161 -7.19 -1.14 -15.06
C ARG A 161 -7.79 0.26 -15.17
N LYS A 162 -6.98 1.26 -15.52
CA LYS A 162 -7.48 2.59 -15.92
C LYS A 162 -8.17 2.46 -17.28
N GLN A 163 -9.50 2.62 -17.31
CA GLN A 163 -10.22 2.86 -18.56
C GLN A 163 -10.22 4.35 -18.86
N HIS A 164 -9.57 4.76 -19.92
CA HIS A 164 -9.78 6.08 -20.53
C HIS A 164 -11.18 6.10 -21.13
N LYS A 165 -12.03 7.02 -20.69
CA LYS A 165 -13.31 7.33 -21.33
C LYS A 165 -13.22 8.75 -21.85
N ASP A 166 -13.31 8.92 -23.14
CA ASP A 166 -13.55 10.21 -23.76
C ASP A 166 -14.94 10.70 -23.38
N SER A 167 -15.01 11.77 -22.63
CA SER A 167 -16.29 12.43 -22.26
C SER A 167 -16.52 13.62 -23.17
N LYS A 168 -17.67 13.65 -23.85
CA LYS A 168 -18.10 14.83 -24.61
C LYS A 168 -18.47 15.98 -23.64
N PRO A 169 -18.10 17.23 -23.93
CA PRO A 169 -18.52 18.38 -23.15
C PRO A 169 -20.05 18.51 -23.18
N ARG A 170 -20.65 18.82 -22.04
CA ARG A 170 -22.08 19.06 -21.87
C ARG A 170 -22.29 20.51 -21.46
N GLU A 171 -23.44 21.10 -21.82
CA GLU A 171 -23.77 22.49 -21.57
C GLU A 171 -23.93 22.86 -20.10
N HIS A 172 -23.66 24.13 -19.77
CA HIS A 172 -23.62 24.66 -18.41
C HIS A 172 -25.00 24.60 -17.70
N LYS A 173 -24.98 24.07 -16.47
CA LYS A 173 -26.09 24.16 -15.54
C LYS A 173 -25.96 25.43 -14.67
N LYS A 174 -27.09 25.91 -14.15
CA LYS A 174 -27.18 27.06 -13.24
C LYS A 174 -26.46 26.74 -11.93
N ASN A 175 -25.72 27.69 -11.37
CA ASN A 175 -25.07 27.55 -10.07
C ASN A 175 -26.07 27.77 -8.93
N PHE A 176 -26.04 26.94 -7.88
CA PHE A 176 -26.99 26.99 -6.77
C PHE A 176 -26.55 27.92 -5.61
N GLY A 177 -25.33 28.41 -5.59
CA GLY A 177 -24.81 29.27 -4.52
C GLY A 177 -23.45 29.88 -4.84
N THR A 178 -22.62 30.10 -3.83
CA THR A 178 -21.30 30.72 -3.95
C THR A 178 -20.36 29.86 -4.80
N ASP A 179 -19.76 30.48 -5.83
CA ASP A 179 -18.89 29.80 -6.76
C ASP A 179 -17.57 29.39 -6.09
N ILE A 180 -17.00 28.24 -6.50
CA ILE A 180 -15.73 27.72 -5.98
C ILE A 180 -14.56 28.69 -6.18
N SER A 181 -14.62 29.58 -7.17
CA SER A 181 -13.59 30.59 -7.40
C SER A 181 -13.47 31.60 -6.24
N GLN A 182 -14.52 31.74 -5.44
CA GLN A 182 -14.55 32.59 -4.25
C GLN A 182 -14.07 31.88 -2.99
N ARG A 183 -13.73 30.57 -3.09
CA ARG A 183 -13.24 29.78 -1.97
C ARG A 183 -11.85 30.27 -1.55
N PRO A 184 -11.59 30.47 -0.22
CA PRO A 184 -10.28 30.85 0.27
C PRO A 184 -9.20 29.87 -0.16
N GLU A 185 -8.02 30.36 -0.52
CA GLU A 185 -6.89 29.54 -0.95
C GLU A 185 -6.48 28.50 0.11
N ILE A 186 -6.57 28.88 1.39
CA ILE A 186 -6.27 27.98 2.52
C ILE A 186 -7.11 26.69 2.47
N ALA A 187 -8.37 26.77 2.03
CA ALA A 187 -9.23 25.61 1.85
C ALA A 187 -8.79 24.71 0.68
N ALA A 188 -8.01 25.25 -0.28
CA ALA A 188 -7.45 24.48 -1.38
C ALA A 188 -6.12 23.79 -1.00
N LEU A 189 -5.29 24.44 -0.17
CA LEU A 189 -3.93 24.05 0.15
C LEU A 189 -3.83 22.80 1.06
N ARG A 190 -4.91 22.42 1.76
CA ARG A 190 -4.93 21.24 2.66
C ARG A 190 -3.95 21.34 3.84
N ILE A 191 -3.69 22.52 4.31
CA ILE A 191 -2.78 22.79 5.43
C ILE A 191 -3.53 23.01 6.74
N GLU A 192 -4.81 23.34 6.65
CA GLU A 192 -5.71 23.56 7.78
C GLU A 192 -6.84 22.53 7.77
N GLU A 193 -7.28 22.12 8.96
CA GLU A 193 -8.43 21.22 9.17
C GLU A 193 -9.75 22.00 9.08
N GLY A 194 -10.83 21.25 8.86
CA GLY A 194 -12.19 21.79 8.81
C GLY A 194 -12.67 22.15 7.41
N HIS A 195 -11.93 21.81 6.37
CA HIS A 195 -12.31 22.02 4.97
C HIS A 195 -12.74 20.71 4.32
N TRP A 196 -14.00 20.63 3.91
CA TRP A 196 -14.64 19.41 3.45
C TRP A 196 -14.99 19.43 1.97
N GLU A 197 -15.02 18.25 1.36
CA GLU A 197 -15.63 18.01 0.04
C GLU A 197 -16.84 17.08 0.24
N GLY A 198 -18.01 17.48 -0.28
CA GLY A 198 -19.25 16.72 -0.19
C GLY A 198 -19.68 16.14 -1.53
N ASP A 199 -20.24 14.92 -1.54
CA ASP A 199 -20.76 14.24 -2.73
C ASP A 199 -21.84 13.21 -2.35
N THR A 200 -22.55 12.67 -3.34
CA THR A 200 -23.49 11.56 -3.14
C THR A 200 -23.07 10.31 -3.88
N VAL A 201 -23.03 9.18 -3.16
CA VAL A 201 -22.73 7.87 -3.71
C VAL A 201 -24.02 7.13 -4.01
N VAL A 202 -24.34 7.00 -5.30
CA VAL A 202 -25.60 6.38 -5.80
C VAL A 202 -25.37 4.89 -6.09
N GLY A 203 -26.28 4.00 -5.70
CA GLY A 203 -26.27 2.58 -5.99
C GLY A 203 -26.63 2.28 -7.44
N LYS A 204 -27.89 1.99 -7.71
CA LYS A 204 -28.44 1.81 -9.06
C LYS A 204 -28.76 3.17 -9.70
N ARG A 205 -28.55 3.26 -11.01
CA ARG A 205 -28.95 4.45 -11.75
C ARG A 205 -30.47 4.46 -12.00
N GLY A 206 -31.10 5.62 -11.77
CA GLY A 206 -32.51 5.83 -12.12
C GLY A 206 -33.52 5.28 -11.10
N SER A 207 -33.08 4.73 -9.98
CA SER A 207 -33.97 4.34 -8.88
C SER A 207 -34.14 5.50 -7.89
N LYS A 208 -35.35 5.62 -7.33
CA LYS A 208 -35.62 6.47 -6.16
C LYS A 208 -35.34 5.63 -4.91
N GLU A 209 -34.09 5.40 -4.61
CA GLU A 209 -33.64 4.62 -3.46
C GLU A 209 -32.71 5.43 -2.57
N ALA A 210 -32.43 4.91 -1.41
CA ALA A 210 -31.41 5.46 -0.53
C ALA A 210 -30.09 5.70 -1.27
N VAL A 211 -29.36 6.72 -0.86
CA VAL A 211 -28.02 7.05 -1.34
C VAL A 211 -27.13 7.28 -0.13
N VAL A 212 -25.82 7.41 -0.35
CA VAL A 212 -24.87 7.75 0.71
C VAL A 212 -24.39 9.19 0.50
N LEU A 213 -24.62 10.06 1.47
CA LEU A 213 -23.91 11.33 1.56
C LEU A 213 -22.49 11.06 2.03
N SER A 214 -21.51 11.48 1.27
CA SER A 214 -20.10 11.39 1.64
C SER A 214 -19.50 12.76 1.88
N LEU A 215 -18.79 12.91 2.99
CA LEU A 215 -18.04 14.11 3.34
C LEU A 215 -16.58 13.70 3.58
N LEU A 216 -15.66 14.40 2.95
CA LEU A 216 -14.23 14.14 3.09
C LEU A 216 -13.53 15.38 3.64
N GLU A 217 -12.90 15.26 4.79
CA GLU A 217 -12.02 16.30 5.31
C GLU A 217 -10.70 16.32 4.51
N LYS A 218 -10.27 17.50 4.08
CA LYS A 218 -9.23 17.63 3.06
C LYS A 218 -7.81 17.39 3.56
N LYS A 219 -7.50 17.72 4.81
CA LYS A 219 -6.17 17.60 5.40
C LYS A 219 -5.94 16.21 6.01
N THR A 220 -6.83 15.78 6.88
CA THR A 220 -6.75 14.49 7.58
C THR A 220 -7.17 13.32 6.69
N GLU A 221 -7.93 13.61 5.63
CA GLU A 221 -8.59 12.62 4.76
C GLU A 221 -9.63 11.77 5.50
N ASN A 222 -10.15 12.25 6.62
CA ASN A 222 -11.24 11.60 7.30
C ASN A 222 -12.49 11.60 6.41
N TYR A 223 -13.14 10.44 6.32
CA TYR A 223 -14.26 10.19 5.42
C TYR A 223 -15.50 9.83 6.22
N ILE A 224 -16.54 10.67 6.15
CA ILE A 224 -17.84 10.42 6.76
C ILE A 224 -18.77 9.90 5.66
N ALA A 225 -19.52 8.82 5.93
CA ALA A 225 -20.52 8.26 5.04
C ALA A 225 -21.84 8.08 5.78
N ILE A 226 -22.89 8.76 5.31
CA ILE A 226 -24.23 8.74 5.93
C ILE A 226 -25.22 8.19 4.92
N ARG A 227 -25.93 7.10 5.28
CA ARG A 227 -27.05 6.61 4.48
C ARG A 227 -28.23 7.56 4.61
N ILE A 228 -28.70 8.12 3.50
CA ILE A 228 -29.84 9.02 3.42
C ILE A 228 -30.95 8.41 2.58
N PRO A 229 -32.25 8.72 2.86
CA PRO A 229 -33.41 8.08 2.23
C PRO A 229 -33.48 8.26 0.72
N GLY A 230 -32.98 9.38 0.20
CA GLY A 230 -33.06 9.72 -1.22
C GLY A 230 -32.01 10.70 -1.68
N LYS A 231 -31.89 10.84 -3.00
CA LYS A 231 -31.03 11.83 -3.63
C LYS A 231 -31.80 13.16 -3.84
N ASP A 232 -32.19 13.79 -2.77
CA ASP A 232 -32.95 15.04 -2.73
C ASP A 232 -32.35 16.02 -1.71
N ALA A 233 -32.74 17.30 -1.82
CA ALA A 233 -32.17 18.36 -1.01
C ALA A 233 -32.52 18.25 0.47
N ASP A 234 -33.73 17.76 0.77
CA ASP A 234 -34.21 17.63 2.16
C ASP A 234 -33.47 16.50 2.88
N SER A 235 -33.27 15.36 2.20
CA SER A 235 -32.49 14.23 2.74
C SER A 235 -31.06 14.63 3.07
N VAL A 236 -30.40 15.38 2.19
CA VAL A 236 -29.03 15.88 2.40
C VAL A 236 -28.98 16.89 3.55
N LEU A 237 -29.91 17.84 3.58
CA LEU A 237 -29.99 18.85 4.64
C LEU A 237 -30.23 18.22 6.01
N ASN A 238 -31.16 17.27 6.11
CA ASN A 238 -31.45 16.55 7.34
C ASN A 238 -30.21 15.79 7.87
N ALA A 239 -29.42 15.17 7.00
CA ALA A 239 -28.18 14.53 7.40
C ALA A 239 -27.15 15.54 7.94
N MET A 240 -27.04 16.70 7.33
CA MET A 240 -26.19 17.79 7.82
C MET A 240 -26.69 18.35 9.15
N GLN A 241 -28.01 18.42 9.34
CA GLN A 241 -28.61 18.82 10.61
C GLN A 241 -28.29 17.86 11.73
N SER A 242 -28.36 16.55 11.48
CA SER A 242 -27.94 15.52 12.46
C SER A 242 -26.48 15.65 12.85
N LEU A 243 -25.59 15.94 11.89
CA LEU A 243 -24.18 16.24 12.19
C LEU A 243 -24.04 17.50 13.05
N ARG A 244 -24.78 18.57 12.73
CA ARG A 244 -24.78 19.80 13.52
C ARG A 244 -25.23 19.54 14.96
N GLU A 245 -26.27 18.76 15.16
CA GLU A 245 -26.76 18.38 16.48
C GLU A 245 -25.70 17.57 17.25
N GLY A 246 -25.00 16.66 16.58
CA GLY A 246 -23.93 15.86 17.18
C GLY A 246 -22.72 16.68 17.62
N PHE A 247 -22.30 17.66 16.82
CA PHE A 247 -21.16 18.53 17.17
C PHE A 247 -21.55 19.76 17.99
N GLY A 248 -22.84 20.11 18.06
CA GLY A 248 -23.34 21.24 18.84
C GLY A 248 -22.67 22.56 18.41
N GLU A 249 -22.23 23.34 19.38
CA GLU A 249 -21.56 24.63 19.17
C GLU A 249 -20.22 24.51 18.43
N LYS A 250 -19.61 23.33 18.40
CA LYS A 250 -18.34 23.06 17.72
C LYS A 250 -18.51 22.84 16.21
N PHE A 251 -19.73 22.71 15.71
CA PHE A 251 -20.00 22.43 14.31
C PHE A 251 -19.24 23.37 13.35
N SER A 252 -19.28 24.68 13.57
CA SER A 252 -18.60 25.65 12.71
C SER A 252 -17.06 25.60 12.80
N GLN A 253 -16.51 25.05 13.87
CA GLN A 253 -15.07 24.85 14.03
C GLN A 253 -14.61 23.57 13.30
N VAL A 254 -15.45 22.52 13.28
CA VAL A 254 -15.20 21.27 12.59
C VAL A 254 -15.52 21.39 11.08
N PHE A 255 -16.59 22.11 10.75
CA PHE A 255 -17.03 22.36 9.36
C PHE A 255 -16.88 23.84 9.01
N LYS A 256 -15.65 24.28 8.71
CA LYS A 256 -15.37 25.67 8.32
C LYS A 256 -15.88 25.96 6.91
N THR A 257 -15.58 25.04 5.98
CA THR A 257 -16.06 25.12 4.59
C THR A 257 -16.45 23.76 4.07
N ILE A 258 -17.47 23.71 3.21
CA ILE A 258 -17.82 22.50 2.45
C ILE A 258 -17.91 22.87 0.97
N THR A 259 -17.22 22.10 0.12
CA THR A 259 -17.29 22.22 -1.34
C THR A 259 -18.12 21.07 -1.91
N VAL A 260 -19.19 21.36 -2.61
CA VAL A 260 -20.10 20.37 -3.23
C VAL A 260 -20.16 20.56 -4.74
N ASP A 261 -20.78 19.61 -5.46
CA ASP A 261 -21.09 19.82 -6.88
C ASP A 261 -22.41 20.58 -7.06
N ASN A 262 -22.72 20.93 -8.30
CA ASN A 262 -23.98 21.55 -8.68
C ASN A 262 -25.10 20.51 -8.92
N GLY A 263 -25.18 19.47 -8.08
CA GLY A 263 -26.30 18.53 -8.07
C GLY A 263 -27.56 19.13 -7.48
N SER A 264 -28.74 18.73 -7.97
CA SER A 264 -30.03 19.20 -7.44
C SER A 264 -30.21 18.84 -5.96
N GLU A 265 -29.56 17.79 -5.48
CA GLU A 265 -29.53 17.38 -4.08
C GLU A 265 -28.82 18.36 -3.14
N PHE A 266 -28.00 19.25 -3.69
CA PHE A 266 -27.33 20.31 -2.92
C PHE A 266 -28.00 21.68 -3.09
N SER A 267 -29.16 21.78 -3.73
CA SER A 267 -29.84 23.06 -3.99
C SER A 267 -30.23 23.83 -2.73
N ALA A 268 -30.50 23.15 -1.63
CA ALA A 268 -30.79 23.76 -0.33
C ALA A 268 -29.55 23.90 0.58
N PHE A 269 -28.36 23.55 0.07
CA PHE A 269 -27.16 23.45 0.90
C PHE A 269 -26.63 24.79 1.40
N SER A 270 -27.02 25.91 0.77
CA SER A 270 -26.75 27.24 1.26
C SER A 270 -27.34 27.50 2.66
N GLN A 271 -28.36 26.73 3.10
CA GLN A 271 -28.88 26.84 4.47
C GLN A 271 -27.85 26.48 5.55
N VAL A 272 -26.86 25.63 5.20
CA VAL A 272 -25.75 25.26 6.10
C VAL A 272 -24.87 26.47 6.45
N GLU A 273 -24.88 27.53 5.60
CA GLU A 273 -24.16 28.78 5.88
C GLU A 273 -24.70 29.50 7.12
N ASN A 274 -25.98 29.35 7.40
CA ASN A 274 -26.60 29.90 8.61
C ASN A 274 -26.05 29.26 9.91
N TRP A 275 -25.33 28.16 9.79
CA TRP A 275 -24.71 27.45 10.92
C TRP A 275 -23.21 27.76 11.09
N GLY A 276 -22.71 28.77 10.35
CA GLY A 276 -21.34 29.23 10.40
C GLY A 276 -20.34 28.40 9.53
N CYS A 277 -20.85 27.60 8.60
CA CYS A 277 -20.06 26.86 7.63
C CYS A 277 -20.20 27.46 6.23
N ALA A 278 -19.12 27.93 5.61
CA ALA A 278 -19.18 28.48 4.26
C ALA A 278 -19.32 27.35 3.21
N VAL A 279 -20.22 27.53 2.24
CA VAL A 279 -20.51 26.53 1.21
C VAL A 279 -20.06 27.02 -0.16
N TYR A 280 -19.35 26.19 -0.91
CA TYR A 280 -18.87 26.49 -2.25
C TYR A 280 -19.32 25.43 -3.24
N PHE A 281 -19.77 25.88 -4.42
CA PHE A 281 -20.22 25.01 -5.49
C PHE A 281 -19.16 24.92 -6.58
N ALA A 282 -18.74 23.69 -6.90
CA ALA A 282 -17.80 23.41 -7.98
C ALA A 282 -18.44 23.72 -9.34
N HIS A 283 -17.62 24.06 -10.33
CA HIS A 283 -18.12 24.28 -11.69
C HIS A 283 -18.73 22.98 -12.25
N PRO A 284 -19.75 23.08 -13.07
CA PRO A 284 -20.34 21.93 -13.72
C PRO A 284 -19.30 21.15 -14.54
N TYR A 285 -19.29 19.81 -14.39
CA TYR A 285 -18.39 18.89 -15.11
C TYR A 285 -16.90 19.03 -14.80
N THR A 286 -16.51 19.69 -13.74
CA THR A 286 -15.12 19.89 -13.33
C THR A 286 -14.74 18.96 -12.17
N SER A 287 -14.78 17.63 -12.39
CA SER A 287 -14.44 16.64 -11.35
C SER A 287 -13.00 16.82 -10.80
N TRP A 288 -12.11 17.44 -11.57
CA TRP A 288 -10.75 17.77 -11.13
C TRP A 288 -10.69 18.85 -10.02
N GLU A 289 -11.77 19.58 -9.76
CA GLU A 289 -11.84 20.53 -8.64
C GLU A 289 -12.06 19.84 -7.29
N ARG A 290 -12.53 18.57 -7.30
CA ARG A 290 -12.78 17.73 -6.13
C ARG A 290 -12.13 16.33 -6.27
N PRO A 291 -10.83 16.25 -6.57
CA PRO A 291 -10.17 14.99 -6.91
C PRO A 291 -10.06 14.02 -5.73
N GLN A 292 -10.07 14.55 -4.49
CA GLN A 292 -9.95 13.71 -3.30
C GLN A 292 -11.23 12.95 -3.03
N ASN A 293 -12.38 13.60 -3.14
CA ASN A 293 -13.67 12.96 -2.89
C ASN A 293 -13.93 11.84 -3.92
N GLU A 294 -13.67 12.10 -5.22
CA GLU A 294 -13.78 11.07 -6.26
C GLU A 294 -12.91 9.84 -5.94
N ARG A 295 -11.68 10.07 -5.48
CA ARG A 295 -10.78 8.98 -5.07
C ARG A 295 -11.33 8.18 -3.89
N HIS A 296 -11.82 8.86 -2.83
CA HIS A 296 -12.33 8.21 -1.63
C HIS A 296 -13.65 7.49 -1.89
N ASN A 297 -14.55 8.08 -2.67
CA ASN A 297 -15.72 7.39 -3.18
C ASN A 297 -15.34 6.12 -3.97
N GLY A 298 -14.24 6.19 -4.73
CA GLY A 298 -13.67 5.03 -5.42
C GLY A 298 -13.16 3.94 -4.46
N LEU A 299 -12.59 4.29 -3.32
CA LEU A 299 -12.18 3.33 -2.27
C LEU A 299 -13.41 2.75 -1.54
N PHE A 300 -14.37 3.60 -1.20
CA PHE A 300 -15.64 3.19 -0.58
C PHE A 300 -16.42 2.19 -1.44
N ARG A 301 -16.28 2.27 -2.76
CA ARG A 301 -16.87 1.31 -3.71
C ARG A 301 -16.36 -0.14 -3.58
N ALA A 302 -15.30 -0.37 -2.83
CA ALA A 302 -14.87 -1.73 -2.49
C ALA A 302 -15.84 -2.41 -1.51
N PHE A 303 -16.56 -1.61 -0.70
CA PHE A 303 -17.57 -2.07 0.27
C PHE A 303 -18.99 -1.98 -0.29
N VAL A 304 -19.27 -0.91 -1.01
CA VAL A 304 -20.56 -0.61 -1.61
C VAL A 304 -20.40 -0.55 -3.13
N PRO A 305 -20.45 -1.71 -3.85
CA PRO A 305 -20.16 -1.79 -5.27
C PRO A 305 -21.13 -0.98 -6.12
N LYS A 306 -20.64 -0.43 -7.22
CA LYS A 306 -21.46 0.31 -8.18
C LYS A 306 -22.48 -0.62 -8.84
N GLY A 307 -23.73 -0.15 -8.95
CA GLY A 307 -24.83 -0.93 -9.56
C GLY A 307 -25.58 -1.84 -8.58
N VAL A 308 -25.12 -1.96 -7.33
CA VAL A 308 -25.86 -2.59 -6.24
C VAL A 308 -26.72 -1.54 -5.55
N SER A 309 -27.96 -1.90 -5.18
CA SER A 309 -28.87 -1.00 -4.46
C SER A 309 -28.30 -0.66 -3.07
N ILE A 310 -28.38 0.62 -2.67
CA ILE A 310 -28.00 1.05 -1.32
C ILE A 310 -28.95 0.46 -0.26
N GLU A 311 -30.17 0.13 -0.63
CA GLU A 311 -31.13 -0.55 0.28
C GLU A 311 -30.64 -1.91 0.80
N ALA A 312 -29.70 -2.54 0.09
CA ALA A 312 -29.07 -3.78 0.53
C ALA A 312 -28.10 -3.63 1.70
N PHE A 313 -27.76 -2.37 2.06
CA PHE A 313 -26.78 -2.06 3.10
C PHE A 313 -27.45 -1.28 4.24
N SER A 314 -27.28 -1.73 5.48
CA SER A 314 -27.74 -0.99 6.65
C SER A 314 -26.93 0.31 6.87
N ALA A 315 -27.45 1.21 7.68
CA ALA A 315 -26.73 2.43 8.04
C ALA A 315 -25.44 2.10 8.80
N GLU A 316 -25.49 1.11 9.69
CA GLU A 316 -24.36 0.61 10.47
C GLU A 316 -23.27 0.02 9.57
N TYR A 317 -23.64 -0.72 8.52
CA TYR A 317 -22.67 -1.25 7.56
C TYR A 317 -21.95 -0.13 6.79
N ILE A 318 -22.68 0.92 6.40
CA ILE A 318 -22.13 2.06 5.68
C ILE A 318 -21.17 2.84 6.56
N LEU A 319 -21.52 3.03 7.84
CA LEU A 319 -20.65 3.65 8.83
C LEU A 319 -19.38 2.81 9.04
N ALA A 320 -19.51 1.52 9.32
CA ALA A 320 -18.37 0.62 9.48
C ALA A 320 -17.44 0.58 8.25
N ALA A 321 -17.99 0.71 7.04
CA ALA A 321 -17.19 0.82 5.83
C ALA A 321 -16.40 2.13 5.76
N ALA A 322 -16.92 3.24 6.28
CA ALA A 322 -16.19 4.50 6.40
C ALA A 322 -15.09 4.40 7.47
N ASP A 323 -15.38 3.81 8.62
CA ASP A 323 -14.40 3.59 9.70
C ASP A 323 -13.25 2.72 9.22
N GLU A 324 -13.55 1.66 8.47
CA GLU A 324 -12.51 0.81 7.86
C GLU A 324 -11.60 1.59 6.90
N LEU A 325 -12.12 2.59 6.17
CA LEU A 325 -11.32 3.47 5.33
C LEU A 325 -10.49 4.45 6.15
N ASN A 326 -11.04 4.94 7.26
CA ASN A 326 -10.38 5.88 8.17
C ASN A 326 -9.27 5.22 8.99
N GLY A 327 -9.41 3.93 9.30
CA GLY A 327 -8.39 3.12 9.98
C GLY A 327 -7.21 2.70 9.09
N ARG A 328 -7.18 3.05 7.78
CA ARG A 328 -6.07 2.66 6.87
C ARG A 328 -4.95 3.68 6.90
N PRO A 329 -3.71 3.26 7.27
CA PRO A 329 -2.55 4.16 7.23
C PRO A 329 -2.24 4.63 5.81
N ARG A 330 -1.89 5.90 5.66
CA ARG A 330 -1.60 6.49 4.35
C ARG A 330 -0.20 7.09 4.31
N LYS A 331 0.57 6.70 3.31
CA LYS A 331 1.94 7.21 3.12
C LYS A 331 2.01 8.73 3.10
N LYS A 332 1.06 9.39 2.45
CA LYS A 332 1.02 10.86 2.38
C LYS A 332 0.69 11.54 3.71
N LEU A 333 0.08 10.80 4.65
CA LEU A 333 -0.15 11.23 6.03
C LEU A 333 0.98 10.77 6.97
N GLY A 334 2.16 10.45 6.43
CA GLY A 334 3.28 9.94 7.21
C GLY A 334 3.06 8.55 7.80
N TYR A 335 2.22 7.74 7.17
CA TYR A 335 1.75 6.43 7.62
C TYR A 335 0.83 6.46 8.85
N ARG A 336 0.31 7.62 9.19
CA ARG A 336 -0.78 7.76 10.15
C ARG A 336 -2.11 7.43 9.48
N THR A 337 -3.12 7.09 10.29
CA THR A 337 -4.48 6.91 9.79
C THR A 337 -5.23 8.25 9.73
N PRO A 338 -6.24 8.40 8.85
CA PRO A 338 -7.16 9.54 8.88
C PRO A 338 -7.83 9.73 10.24
N GLU A 339 -8.23 8.63 10.90
CA GLU A 339 -8.85 8.62 12.22
C GLU A 339 -7.93 9.26 13.27
N GLU A 340 -6.66 8.79 13.38
CA GLU A 340 -5.68 9.37 14.32
C GLU A 340 -5.51 10.88 14.14
N LEU A 341 -5.48 11.36 12.88
CA LEU A 341 -5.32 12.78 12.60
C LEU A 341 -6.60 13.57 12.89
N PHE A 342 -7.75 12.98 12.62
CA PHE A 342 -9.04 13.63 12.85
C PHE A 342 -9.35 13.70 14.35
N ASP A 343 -9.02 12.67 15.11
CA ASP A 343 -9.15 12.69 16.58
C ASP A 343 -8.27 13.77 17.21
N GLU A 344 -7.02 13.93 16.73
CA GLU A 344 -6.16 15.03 17.18
C GLU A 344 -6.76 16.41 16.84
N PHE A 345 -7.37 16.55 15.67
CA PHE A 345 -8.07 17.76 15.30
C PHE A 345 -9.27 18.02 16.23
N LEU A 346 -10.11 17.01 16.48
CA LEU A 346 -11.23 17.13 17.39
C LEU A 346 -10.76 17.46 18.81
N ASP A 347 -9.72 16.81 19.31
CA ASP A 347 -9.13 17.12 20.62
C ASP A 347 -8.71 18.59 20.70
N SER A 348 -8.13 19.16 19.63
CA SER A 348 -7.75 20.56 19.58
C SER A 348 -8.97 21.52 19.62
N VAL A 349 -10.06 21.13 18.92
CA VAL A 349 -11.32 21.91 18.91
C VAL A 349 -12.00 21.92 20.29
N TYR A 350 -11.98 20.78 20.99
CA TYR A 350 -12.60 20.65 22.30
C TYR A 350 -11.71 21.13 23.45
N ALA A 351 -10.39 21.10 23.32
CA ALA A 351 -9.44 21.60 24.31
C ALA A 351 -9.36 23.13 24.38
N ALA A 352 -9.69 23.83 23.28
CA ALA A 352 -9.62 25.29 23.22
C ALA A 352 -10.53 26.02 24.26
N GLU A 353 -11.46 25.32 24.87
CA GLU A 353 -12.30 25.84 25.98
C GLU A 353 -11.77 25.53 27.38
N GLY A 354 -10.83 24.58 27.51
CA GLY A 354 -10.30 24.14 28.82
C GLY A 354 -9.39 25.14 29.52
N CYS A 355 -9.06 26.27 28.91
CA CYS A 355 -8.25 27.32 29.52
C CYS A 355 -9.08 28.33 30.39
N GLY A 356 -10.38 28.08 30.56
CA GLY A 356 -11.32 28.99 31.25
C GLY A 356 -11.99 28.46 32.51
N SER A 357 -11.91 27.17 32.90
CA SER A 357 -12.45 26.68 34.16
C SER A 357 -11.85 25.36 34.60
N LEU A 358 -11.02 25.37 35.62
CA LEU A 358 -10.69 24.22 36.45
C LEU A 358 -11.92 23.87 37.30
N ALA A 359 -12.58 22.70 37.02
CA ALA A 359 -13.15 21.83 38.06
C ALA A 359 -13.86 20.59 37.48
N GLN A 360 -13.33 19.42 37.79
CA GLN A 360 -13.98 18.14 38.09
C GLN A 360 -15.03 17.54 37.12
N GLY A 361 -14.74 16.37 36.56
CA GLY A 361 -15.76 15.48 36.04
C GLY A 361 -15.23 14.43 35.10
N GLY A 362 -15.19 13.19 35.57
CA GLY A 362 -14.59 11.99 34.94
C GLY A 362 -15.08 11.64 33.55
N ASN A 363 -14.16 11.07 32.93
CA ASN A 363 -14.04 10.35 31.73
C ASN A 363 -15.23 9.45 31.31
N GLN A 364 -15.94 9.82 30.26
CA GLN A 364 -16.59 8.88 29.34
C GLN A 364 -16.68 9.56 27.96
N ARG A 365 -15.64 9.34 27.15
CA ARG A 365 -15.64 9.79 25.75
C ARG A 365 -16.12 8.64 24.86
N ARG A 366 -17.34 8.73 24.35
CA ARG A 366 -17.76 8.04 23.14
C ARG A 366 -17.84 9.09 22.04
N SER A 367 -17.15 8.85 20.92
CA SER A 367 -17.29 9.65 19.70
C SER A 367 -18.77 9.67 19.27
N PRO A 368 -19.32 10.79 18.83
CA PRO A 368 -20.72 10.90 18.38
C PRO A 368 -20.94 10.43 16.93
N LEU A 369 -20.12 9.56 16.36
CA LEU A 369 -20.33 9.00 15.03
C LEU A 369 -20.48 7.50 15.09
#